data_0eb77330c0096b5c3bd5df66ddf87d20
#
_entry.id   0eb77330c0096b5c3bd5df66ddf87d20
#
_cell.length_a   1.000
_cell.length_b   1.000
_cell.length_c   1.000
_cell.angle_alpha   90.00
_cell.angle_beta   90.00
_cell.angle_gamma   90.00
#
_symmetry.space_group_name_H-M   'P 1'
#
loop_
_entity.id
_entity.type
_entity.pdbx_description
1 polymer ?
#
loop_
_entity_poly.entity_id
_entity_poly.type
_entity_poly.pdbx_seq_one_letter_code
_entity_poly.pdbx_strand_id
1 'polypeptide(L)'
;MIEDTTGMLEQYTGSLTDSIQKEYLIDEKFYQGDVKRGLRNSDGTGVLVGVTKVGSVQGYFMQDGQRVPAPGKLYYRGIELTEIVEAHRKADTFGFEEVAYLLLMGYLPTRGELNHFNDIMNRARKLPDGFTESMIMRHPSRNIMNELERSILSLYSYDPEPDNIEIDNILMQSVRLIGYFPSIIANAYAVKRHYFDGDSLHIHFPVENLSTAENFLRMMRPDKSYTDEEAKLLDMMLMVHAEHGGGNNSTFVCRALSSSGTDTYSAIAGAVGSLKGPLHGGANAKVMEMFRYVKENVDPHDDGSIKDYLNKMLDREAGDRSGKLYGLGHAVYTMSDPRAVLLKKYARHMAEIKGYAEEFDLLQKVEELGIPLIQERRKSDAPMCANVDMYSGLVYTMLGIPEDVFTPLFASARIAGWCANRIEEVVTCHRIMRPAYRAVTIRGKYVPMEERTVSKAL
;
A
#
# COMPACT_ATOMS: atom_id res chain seq x y z
N MET A 1 14.54 -19.53 -31.34
CA MET A 1 15.43 -18.33 -31.26
C MET A 1 15.42 -17.64 -29.90
N ILE A 2 14.29 -17.46 -29.21
CA ILE A 2 14.25 -16.83 -27.84
C ILE A 2 14.81 -17.77 -26.76
N GLU A 3 14.55 -19.09 -26.85
CA GLU A 3 15.05 -20.08 -25.87
C GLU A 3 16.58 -20.24 -25.90
N ASP A 4 17.19 -20.20 -27.09
CA ASP A 4 18.64 -20.33 -27.24
C ASP A 4 19.39 -19.12 -26.66
N THR A 5 18.82 -17.92 -26.80
CA THR A 5 19.39 -16.68 -26.22
C THR A 5 19.30 -16.66 -24.69
N THR A 6 18.25 -17.26 -24.12
CA THR A 6 18.03 -17.30 -22.67
C THR A 6 19.11 -18.13 -21.96
N GLY A 7 19.42 -19.33 -22.45
CA GLY A 7 20.44 -20.19 -21.85
C GLY A 7 21.83 -19.57 -21.91
N MET A 8 22.24 -18.97 -23.04
CA MET A 8 23.49 -18.23 -23.15
C MET A 8 23.56 -17.03 -22.21
N LEU A 9 22.46 -16.29 -22.05
CA LEU A 9 22.37 -15.13 -21.16
C LEU A 9 22.52 -15.56 -19.70
N GLU A 10 21.82 -16.62 -19.30
CA GLU A 10 21.89 -17.17 -17.93
C GLU A 10 23.29 -17.62 -17.57
N GLN A 11 23.98 -18.33 -18.47
CA GLN A 11 25.35 -18.75 -18.25
C GLN A 11 26.30 -17.54 -18.12
N TYR A 12 26.18 -16.56 -19.02
CA TYR A 12 26.97 -15.34 -19.00
C TYR A 12 26.74 -14.54 -17.72
N THR A 13 25.47 -14.27 -17.37
CA THR A 13 25.15 -13.52 -16.16
C THR A 13 25.53 -14.26 -14.89
N GLY A 14 25.35 -15.59 -14.83
CA GLY A 14 25.75 -16.43 -13.70
C GLY A 14 27.23 -16.31 -13.39
N SER A 15 28.10 -16.33 -14.43
CA SER A 15 29.54 -16.20 -14.26
C SER A 15 30.02 -14.84 -13.74
N LEU A 16 29.20 -13.81 -13.91
CA LEU A 16 29.53 -12.43 -13.50
C LEU A 16 28.91 -12.01 -12.17
N THR A 17 27.95 -12.77 -11.64
CA THR A 17 27.14 -12.37 -10.46
C THR A 17 28.02 -12.01 -9.26
N ASP A 18 28.98 -12.85 -8.89
CA ASP A 18 29.84 -12.62 -7.72
C ASP A 18 30.75 -11.39 -7.90
N SER A 19 31.27 -11.21 -9.12
CA SER A 19 32.12 -10.05 -9.47
C SER A 19 31.26 -8.75 -9.39
N ILE A 20 30.06 -8.76 -9.95
CA ILE A 20 29.15 -7.63 -9.91
C ILE A 20 28.76 -7.29 -8.47
N GLN A 21 28.41 -8.28 -7.65
CA GLN A 21 28.06 -8.03 -6.25
C GLN A 21 29.19 -7.35 -5.48
N LYS A 22 30.43 -7.80 -5.66
CA LYS A 22 31.62 -7.19 -5.03
C LYS A 22 31.85 -5.76 -5.49
N GLU A 23 31.73 -5.49 -6.79
CA GLU A 23 31.94 -4.14 -7.36
C GLU A 23 30.85 -3.13 -6.91
N TYR A 24 29.61 -3.58 -6.67
CA TYR A 24 28.52 -2.72 -6.22
C TYR A 24 28.45 -2.57 -4.70
N LEU A 25 29.20 -3.39 -3.93
CA LEU A 25 29.20 -3.29 -2.48
C LEU A 25 29.87 -1.99 -2.03
N ILE A 26 29.15 -1.19 -1.26
CA ILE A 26 29.67 0.05 -0.65
C ILE A 26 29.96 -0.24 0.83
N ASP A 27 31.21 -0.01 1.26
CA ASP A 27 31.64 -0.17 2.65
C ASP A 27 30.81 0.74 3.59
N GLU A 28 30.37 0.19 4.71
CA GLU A 28 29.56 0.86 5.74
C GLU A 28 30.19 2.18 6.25
N LYS A 29 31.52 2.29 6.25
CA LYS A 29 32.23 3.51 6.63
C LYS A 29 31.85 4.73 5.78
N PHE A 30 31.42 4.53 4.52
CA PHE A 30 31.02 5.61 3.62
C PHE A 30 29.63 6.18 3.93
N TYR A 31 28.84 5.45 4.74
CA TYR A 31 27.51 5.89 5.18
C TYR A 31 27.53 6.70 6.49
N GLN A 32 28.73 6.96 7.06
CA GLN A 32 28.88 7.77 8.28
C GLN A 32 28.65 9.25 8.00
N GLY A 33 28.29 10.00 9.05
CA GLY A 33 28.01 11.44 9.01
C GLY A 33 26.61 11.77 8.50
N ASP A 34 26.49 12.71 7.57
CA ASP A 34 25.20 13.25 7.13
C ASP A 34 24.45 12.41 6.08
N VAL A 35 24.93 11.22 5.75
CA VAL A 35 24.24 10.34 4.80
C VAL A 35 22.94 9.81 5.42
N LYS A 36 21.80 10.18 4.84
CA LYS A 36 20.46 9.84 5.33
C LYS A 36 19.92 8.59 4.60
N ARG A 37 20.41 7.39 4.96
CA ARG A 37 19.93 6.13 4.38
C ARG A 37 18.43 5.98 4.55
N GLY A 38 17.72 5.69 3.45
CA GLY A 38 16.27 5.60 3.45
C GLY A 38 15.55 6.90 3.87
N LEU A 39 16.21 8.07 3.69
CA LEU A 39 15.72 9.37 4.12
C LEU A 39 15.36 9.40 5.62
N ARG A 40 16.21 8.75 6.46
CA ARG A 40 16.07 8.73 7.93
C ARG A 40 17.22 9.46 8.61
N ASN A 41 16.88 10.19 9.66
CA ASN A 41 17.85 10.75 10.60
C ASN A 41 18.44 9.65 11.50
N SER A 42 19.53 9.92 12.18
CA SER A 42 20.18 8.97 13.10
C SER A 42 19.29 8.53 14.26
N ASP A 43 18.34 9.37 14.66
CA ASP A 43 17.32 9.07 15.69
C ASP A 43 16.13 8.26 15.13
N GLY A 44 16.17 7.89 13.82
CA GLY A 44 15.12 7.15 13.13
C GLY A 44 13.92 8.00 12.67
N THR A 45 13.92 9.35 12.86
CA THR A 45 12.90 10.23 12.28
C THR A 45 13.06 10.31 10.76
N GLY A 46 11.95 10.59 10.04
CA GLY A 46 12.02 10.95 8.62
C GLY A 46 12.74 12.30 8.42
N VAL A 47 13.51 12.41 7.34
CA VAL A 47 14.03 13.70 6.89
C VAL A 47 12.86 14.56 6.43
N LEU A 48 12.79 15.80 6.93
CA LEU A 48 11.77 16.75 6.50
C LEU A 48 12.13 17.26 5.09
N VAL A 49 11.37 16.83 4.09
CA VAL A 49 11.61 17.14 2.67
C VAL A 49 10.54 18.07 2.07
N GLY A 50 9.45 18.32 2.78
CA GLY A 50 8.35 19.17 2.30
C GLY A 50 7.30 19.44 3.36
N VAL A 51 6.30 20.21 2.97
CA VAL A 51 5.10 20.51 3.78
C VAL A 51 3.85 20.09 3.01
N THR A 52 2.76 19.75 3.71
CA THR A 52 1.53 19.28 3.09
C THR A 52 0.30 19.71 3.88
N LYS A 53 -0.80 19.92 3.15
CA LYS A 53 -2.15 20.11 3.71
C LYS A 53 -3.03 18.87 3.48
N VAL A 54 -2.53 17.81 2.83
CA VAL A 54 -3.34 16.64 2.45
C VAL A 54 -3.59 15.73 3.66
N GLY A 55 -2.52 15.35 4.35
CA GLY A 55 -2.66 14.44 5.49
C GLY A 55 -1.58 14.66 6.55
N SER A 56 -1.91 14.34 7.80
CA SER A 56 -0.97 14.41 8.92
C SER A 56 -1.05 13.15 9.77
N VAL A 57 0.12 12.58 10.07
CA VAL A 57 0.29 11.35 10.86
C VAL A 57 1.02 11.71 12.15
N GLN A 58 0.38 11.53 13.28
CA GLN A 58 0.93 11.87 14.61
C GLN A 58 0.94 10.63 15.51
N GLY A 59 2.06 10.33 16.13
CA GLY A 59 2.21 9.22 17.08
C GLY A 59 3.12 9.60 18.26
N TYR A 60 3.64 10.82 18.24
CA TYR A 60 4.45 11.43 19.29
C TYR A 60 4.45 12.96 19.15
N PHE A 61 4.86 13.65 20.16
CA PHE A 61 5.20 15.09 20.10
C PHE A 61 6.62 15.32 20.58
N MET A 62 7.19 16.47 20.20
CA MET A 62 8.52 16.86 20.66
C MET A 62 8.39 17.72 21.91
N GLN A 63 9.07 17.33 22.99
CA GLN A 63 9.18 18.09 24.22
C GLN A 63 10.67 18.16 24.61
N ASP A 64 11.22 19.35 24.73
CA ASP A 64 12.63 19.59 25.09
C ASP A 64 13.63 18.82 24.19
N GLY A 65 13.31 18.70 22.90
CA GLY A 65 14.12 17.96 21.92
C GLY A 65 14.02 16.44 22.00
N GLN A 66 13.18 15.92 22.87
CA GLN A 66 12.91 14.48 23.03
C GLN A 66 11.54 14.11 22.48
N ARG A 67 11.42 12.89 21.97
CA ARG A 67 10.14 12.33 21.53
C ARG A 67 9.35 11.84 22.73
N VAL A 68 8.16 12.37 22.92
CA VAL A 68 7.20 11.90 23.90
C VAL A 68 6.12 11.10 23.16
N PRO A 69 5.96 9.80 23.47
CA PRO A 69 4.92 8.98 22.86
C PRO A 69 3.51 9.55 23.10
N ALA A 70 2.66 9.43 22.10
CA ALA A 70 1.26 9.85 22.18
C ALA A 70 0.35 8.84 21.47
N PRO A 71 -0.95 8.79 21.79
CA PRO A 71 -1.93 8.06 21.01
C PRO A 71 -1.87 8.50 19.55
N GLY A 72 -1.89 7.52 18.64
CA GLY A 72 -1.80 7.80 17.22
C GLY A 72 -3.03 8.55 16.71
N LYS A 73 -2.79 9.53 15.86
CA LYS A 73 -3.83 10.30 15.16
C LYS A 73 -3.48 10.39 13.68
N LEU A 74 -4.51 10.29 12.86
CA LEU A 74 -4.43 10.47 11.42
C LEU A 74 -5.46 11.51 11.00
N TYR A 75 -5.00 12.52 10.28
CA TYR A 75 -5.85 13.61 9.82
C TYR A 75 -5.88 13.65 8.30
N TYR A 76 -7.06 13.80 7.74
CA TYR A 76 -7.30 14.10 6.33
C TYR A 76 -7.76 15.55 6.21
N ARG A 77 -6.96 16.39 5.56
CA ARG A 77 -7.22 17.83 5.44
C ARG A 77 -7.52 18.52 6.80
N GLY A 78 -6.87 18.05 7.87
CA GLY A 78 -7.03 18.58 9.22
C GLY A 78 -8.19 18.00 10.03
N ILE A 79 -8.98 17.09 9.46
CA ILE A 79 -10.08 16.38 10.16
C ILE A 79 -9.59 15.01 10.59
N GLU A 80 -9.81 14.64 11.84
CA GLU A 80 -9.38 13.37 12.40
C GLU A 80 -10.13 12.20 11.76
N LEU A 81 -9.42 11.20 11.22
CA LEU A 81 -9.99 10.04 10.57
C LEU A 81 -11.03 9.33 11.44
N THR A 82 -10.76 9.20 12.74
CA THR A 82 -11.68 8.54 13.68
C THR A 82 -13.03 9.25 13.72
N GLU A 83 -13.06 10.60 13.71
CA GLU A 83 -14.29 11.36 13.69
C GLU A 83 -15.08 11.12 12.41
N ILE A 84 -14.40 11.06 11.25
CA ILE A 84 -15.06 10.79 9.96
C ILE A 84 -15.71 9.41 9.98
N VAL A 85 -14.94 8.36 10.36
CA VAL A 85 -15.45 6.99 10.39
C VAL A 85 -16.59 6.82 11.37
N GLU A 86 -16.49 7.37 12.59
CA GLU A 86 -17.54 7.29 13.60
C GLU A 86 -18.83 8.02 13.16
N ALA A 87 -18.69 9.15 12.46
CA ALA A 87 -19.84 9.89 11.93
C ALA A 87 -20.62 9.05 10.90
N HIS A 88 -19.93 8.44 9.93
CA HIS A 88 -20.54 7.56 8.92
C HIS A 88 -21.15 6.30 9.55
N ARG A 89 -20.44 5.67 10.50
CA ARG A 89 -20.97 4.49 11.22
C ARG A 89 -22.23 4.83 12.01
N LYS A 90 -22.28 5.97 12.68
CA LYS A 90 -23.46 6.44 13.41
C LYS A 90 -24.63 6.81 12.50
N ALA A 91 -24.32 7.39 11.34
CA ALA A 91 -25.33 7.79 10.36
C ALA A 91 -25.79 6.63 9.46
N ASP A 92 -25.13 5.47 9.56
CA ASP A 92 -25.35 4.28 8.74
C ASP A 92 -25.20 4.56 7.24
N THR A 93 -24.13 5.31 6.85
CA THR A 93 -23.86 5.76 5.49
C THR A 93 -22.50 5.27 5.01
N PHE A 94 -22.29 5.27 3.68
CA PHE A 94 -20.99 5.06 3.04
C PHE A 94 -20.20 6.37 3.07
N GLY A 95 -18.88 6.29 3.33
CA GLY A 95 -18.03 7.46 3.56
C GLY A 95 -16.83 7.58 2.62
N PHE A 96 -16.48 6.57 1.84
CA PHE A 96 -15.29 6.64 1.01
C PHE A 96 -15.35 7.74 -0.05
N GLU A 97 -16.50 7.95 -0.70
CA GLU A 97 -16.68 9.02 -1.67
C GLU A 97 -16.55 10.41 -1.04
N GLU A 98 -17.05 10.60 0.19
CA GLU A 98 -16.84 11.85 0.94
C GLU A 98 -15.37 12.07 1.30
N VAL A 99 -14.66 11.01 1.71
CA VAL A 99 -13.22 11.06 1.96
C VAL A 99 -12.43 11.39 0.69
N ALA A 100 -12.79 10.79 -0.45
CA ALA A 100 -12.18 11.10 -1.74
C ALA A 100 -12.41 12.56 -2.13
N TYR A 101 -13.63 13.06 -1.96
CA TYR A 101 -13.95 14.48 -2.16
C TYR A 101 -13.12 15.38 -1.25
N LEU A 102 -13.11 15.11 0.06
CA LEU A 102 -12.34 15.86 1.05
C LEU A 102 -10.86 15.95 0.68
N LEU A 103 -10.26 14.83 0.31
CA LEU A 103 -8.85 14.78 -0.07
C LEU A 103 -8.57 15.60 -1.33
N LEU A 104 -9.40 15.48 -2.36
CA LEU A 104 -9.24 16.17 -3.63
C LEU A 104 -9.52 17.68 -3.52
N MET A 105 -10.66 18.05 -2.94
CA MET A 105 -11.14 19.44 -2.89
C MET A 105 -10.57 20.23 -1.71
N GLY A 106 -10.18 19.55 -0.62
CA GLY A 106 -9.57 20.17 0.56
C GLY A 106 -10.55 20.59 1.65
N TYR A 107 -11.86 20.34 1.49
CA TYR A 107 -12.93 20.64 2.44
C TYR A 107 -14.06 19.60 2.35
N LEU A 108 -14.89 19.51 3.39
CA LEU A 108 -16.04 18.62 3.40
C LEU A 108 -17.14 19.12 2.47
N PRO A 109 -17.78 18.22 1.67
CA PRO A 109 -18.87 18.61 0.79
C PRO A 109 -20.15 18.94 1.55
N THR A 110 -20.94 19.85 1.01
CA THR A 110 -22.36 19.90 1.30
C THR A 110 -23.08 18.68 0.73
N ARG A 111 -24.31 18.40 1.15
CA ARG A 111 -25.12 17.30 0.59
C ARG A 111 -25.25 17.39 -0.93
N GLY A 112 -25.45 18.59 -1.46
CA GLY A 112 -25.57 18.82 -2.90
C GLY A 112 -24.27 18.51 -3.66
N GLU A 113 -23.13 18.97 -3.13
CA GLU A 113 -21.81 18.70 -3.71
C GLU A 113 -21.46 17.23 -3.67
N LEU A 114 -21.74 16.52 -2.57
CA LEU A 114 -21.49 15.09 -2.46
C LEU A 114 -22.35 14.30 -3.46
N ASN A 115 -23.63 14.62 -3.57
CA ASN A 115 -24.53 13.97 -4.54
C ASN A 115 -24.00 14.18 -5.98
N HIS A 116 -23.61 15.41 -6.33
CA HIS A 116 -23.05 15.70 -7.64
C HIS A 116 -21.72 14.95 -7.90
N PHE A 117 -20.86 14.89 -6.89
CA PHE A 117 -19.61 14.11 -6.98
C PHE A 117 -19.88 12.63 -7.16
N ASN A 118 -20.84 12.05 -6.45
CA ASN A 118 -21.26 10.66 -6.60
C ASN A 118 -21.80 10.37 -8.01
N ASP A 119 -22.56 11.28 -8.60
CA ASP A 119 -23.03 11.16 -9.99
C ASP A 119 -21.86 11.14 -10.98
N ILE A 120 -20.85 11.99 -10.78
CA ILE A 120 -19.63 12.01 -11.58
C ILE A 120 -18.83 10.69 -11.38
N MET A 121 -18.65 10.26 -10.15
CA MET A 121 -17.96 9.01 -9.82
C MET A 121 -18.66 7.79 -10.43
N ASN A 122 -19.98 7.72 -10.41
CA ASN A 122 -20.76 6.65 -11.02
C ASN A 122 -20.47 6.51 -12.52
N ARG A 123 -20.38 7.63 -13.22
CA ARG A 123 -20.03 7.64 -14.66
C ARG A 123 -18.56 7.30 -14.89
N ALA A 124 -17.68 7.73 -14.00
CA ALA A 124 -16.23 7.50 -14.09
C ALA A 124 -15.82 6.03 -13.82
N ARG A 125 -16.68 5.18 -13.24
CA ARG A 125 -16.36 3.77 -12.96
C ARG A 125 -16.29 2.88 -14.21
N LYS A 126 -16.91 3.29 -15.32
CA LYS A 126 -16.92 2.52 -16.57
C LYS A 126 -15.59 2.69 -17.30
N LEU A 127 -14.84 1.60 -17.44
CA LEU A 127 -13.62 1.57 -18.26
C LEU A 127 -13.91 1.94 -19.72
N PRO A 128 -12.92 2.46 -20.46
CA PRO A 128 -13.06 2.69 -21.91
C PRO A 128 -13.52 1.43 -22.64
N ASP A 129 -14.29 1.59 -23.70
CA ASP A 129 -14.82 0.47 -24.48
C ASP A 129 -13.66 -0.39 -25.04
N GLY A 130 -13.76 -1.71 -24.89
CA GLY A 130 -12.74 -2.68 -25.32
C GLY A 130 -11.47 -2.70 -24.46
N PHE A 131 -11.38 -1.91 -23.39
CA PHE A 131 -10.19 -1.87 -22.55
C PHE A 131 -9.91 -3.20 -21.85
N THR A 132 -10.94 -3.83 -21.28
CA THR A 132 -10.79 -5.11 -20.58
C THR A 132 -10.29 -6.20 -21.52
N GLU A 133 -10.84 -6.29 -22.74
CA GLU A 133 -10.49 -7.29 -23.74
C GLU A 133 -9.08 -7.07 -24.30
N SER A 134 -8.76 -5.84 -24.66
CA SER A 134 -7.50 -5.51 -25.34
C SER A 134 -6.30 -5.39 -24.40
N MET A 135 -6.51 -5.00 -23.14
CA MET A 135 -5.42 -4.75 -22.19
C MET A 135 -5.31 -5.84 -21.12
N ILE A 136 -6.42 -6.18 -20.45
CA ILE A 136 -6.39 -7.10 -19.30
C ILE A 136 -6.42 -8.56 -19.77
N MET A 137 -7.38 -8.91 -20.64
CA MET A 137 -7.55 -10.30 -21.10
C MET A 137 -6.47 -10.76 -22.06
N ARG A 138 -5.95 -9.86 -22.90
CA ARG A 138 -4.93 -10.22 -23.90
C ARG A 138 -3.57 -10.53 -23.29
N HIS A 139 -3.26 -9.93 -22.14
CA HIS A 139 -1.97 -10.09 -21.46
C HIS A 139 -2.17 -10.40 -19.99
N PRO A 140 -2.78 -11.54 -19.62
CA PRO A 140 -3.11 -11.87 -18.25
C PRO A 140 -1.86 -11.92 -17.38
N SER A 141 -1.97 -11.41 -16.16
CA SER A 141 -0.87 -11.43 -15.18
C SER A 141 -1.24 -12.28 -13.96
N ARG A 142 -0.25 -13.05 -13.44
CA ARG A 142 -0.41 -13.72 -12.14
C ARG A 142 -0.39 -12.72 -10.98
N ASN A 143 0.13 -11.51 -11.20
CA ASN A 143 0.22 -10.47 -10.18
C ASN A 143 -0.72 -9.31 -10.51
N ILE A 144 -1.76 -9.13 -9.68
CA ILE A 144 -2.80 -8.11 -9.91
C ILE A 144 -2.23 -6.68 -9.81
N MET A 145 -1.23 -6.44 -8.95
CA MET A 145 -0.58 -5.12 -8.88
C MET A 145 0.18 -4.78 -10.17
N ASN A 146 0.82 -5.78 -10.80
CA ASN A 146 1.46 -5.58 -12.12
C ASN A 146 0.42 -5.28 -13.20
N GLU A 147 -0.72 -5.98 -13.19
CA GLU A 147 -1.82 -5.72 -14.11
C GLU A 147 -2.39 -4.31 -13.93
N LEU A 148 -2.59 -3.90 -12.68
CA LEU A 148 -3.06 -2.55 -12.34
C LEU A 148 -2.09 -1.47 -12.86
N GLU A 149 -0.79 -1.62 -12.59
CA GLU A 149 0.25 -0.68 -13.04
C GLU A 149 0.26 -0.52 -14.57
N ARG A 150 0.25 -1.64 -15.31
CA ARG A 150 0.18 -1.64 -16.79
C ARG A 150 -1.11 -1.02 -17.30
N SER A 151 -2.24 -1.33 -16.67
CA SER A 151 -3.54 -0.77 -17.04
C SER A 151 -3.55 0.75 -16.89
N ILE A 152 -2.97 1.30 -15.81
CA ILE A 152 -2.88 2.74 -15.61
C ILE A 152 -2.06 3.39 -16.73
N LEU A 153 -0.87 2.86 -17.05
CA LEU A 153 -0.04 3.38 -18.14
C LEU A 153 -0.77 3.30 -19.49
N SER A 154 -1.57 2.25 -19.69
CA SER A 154 -2.32 2.09 -20.94
C SER A 154 -3.47 3.11 -21.07
N LEU A 155 -4.07 3.54 -19.95
CA LEU A 155 -5.12 4.57 -19.95
C LEU A 155 -4.65 5.91 -20.49
N TYR A 156 -3.36 6.20 -20.47
CA TYR A 156 -2.75 7.36 -21.14
C TYR A 156 -3.18 7.47 -22.61
N SER A 157 -3.22 6.34 -23.34
CA SER A 157 -3.59 6.31 -24.76
C SER A 157 -5.10 6.51 -25.04
N TYR A 158 -5.92 6.47 -24.00
CA TYR A 158 -7.37 6.72 -24.09
C TYR A 158 -7.75 8.14 -23.65
N ASP A 159 -6.80 8.92 -23.18
CA ASP A 159 -7.02 10.31 -22.81
C ASP A 159 -6.64 11.22 -23.98
N PRO A 160 -7.50 12.14 -24.42
CA PRO A 160 -7.17 13.07 -25.51
C PRO A 160 -6.09 14.10 -25.13
N GLU A 161 -5.90 14.39 -23.83
CA GLU A 161 -4.94 15.37 -23.32
C GLU A 161 -4.12 14.81 -22.14
N PRO A 162 -3.40 13.68 -22.32
CA PRO A 162 -2.77 12.99 -21.21
C PRO A 162 -1.65 13.80 -20.56
N ASP A 163 -0.92 14.62 -21.32
CA ASP A 163 0.20 15.44 -20.87
C ASP A 163 -0.22 16.83 -20.39
N ASN A 164 -1.49 17.17 -20.43
CA ASN A 164 -1.99 18.43 -19.88
C ASN A 164 -2.00 18.39 -18.36
N ILE A 165 -1.12 19.19 -17.74
CA ILE A 165 -0.93 19.29 -16.28
C ILE A 165 -1.68 20.47 -15.66
N GLU A 166 -2.63 21.08 -16.35
CA GLU A 166 -3.53 22.05 -15.74
C GLU A 166 -4.41 21.37 -14.69
N ILE A 167 -4.76 22.10 -13.64
CA ILE A 167 -5.38 21.50 -12.43
C ILE A 167 -6.73 20.89 -12.73
N ASP A 168 -7.53 21.48 -13.58
CA ASP A 168 -8.84 20.94 -14.02
C ASP A 168 -8.68 19.59 -14.73
N ASN A 169 -7.68 19.46 -15.61
CA ASN A 169 -7.38 18.19 -16.28
C ASN A 169 -6.85 17.13 -15.32
N ILE A 170 -5.90 17.49 -14.43
CA ILE A 170 -5.41 16.56 -13.38
C ILE A 170 -6.56 16.10 -12.49
N LEU A 171 -7.48 16.99 -12.10
CA LEU A 171 -8.63 16.65 -11.29
C LEU A 171 -9.56 15.67 -12.03
N MET A 172 -9.86 15.93 -13.31
CA MET A 172 -10.66 15.03 -14.15
C MET A 172 -10.01 13.64 -14.27
N GLN A 173 -8.71 13.59 -14.56
CA GLN A 173 -7.93 12.34 -14.61
C GLN A 173 -7.95 11.60 -13.27
N SER A 174 -7.83 12.34 -12.15
CA SER A 174 -7.87 11.79 -10.79
C SER A 174 -9.21 11.12 -10.49
N VAL A 175 -10.31 11.78 -10.78
CA VAL A 175 -11.67 11.24 -10.56
C VAL A 175 -11.89 9.98 -11.41
N ARG A 176 -11.46 9.99 -12.67
CA ARG A 176 -11.53 8.80 -13.55
C ARG A 176 -10.71 7.64 -12.99
N LEU A 177 -9.47 7.88 -12.56
CA LEU A 177 -8.60 6.84 -12.01
C LEU A 177 -9.17 6.25 -10.72
N ILE A 178 -9.70 7.06 -9.81
CA ILE A 178 -10.39 6.58 -8.60
C ILE A 178 -11.55 5.65 -8.97
N GLY A 179 -12.32 6.02 -9.98
CA GLY A 179 -13.43 5.20 -10.49
C GLY A 179 -12.99 3.91 -11.18
N TYR A 180 -11.88 3.92 -11.93
CA TYR A 180 -11.38 2.78 -12.71
C TYR A 180 -10.72 1.70 -11.86
N PHE A 181 -10.04 2.05 -10.76
CA PHE A 181 -9.26 1.10 -9.97
C PHE A 181 -10.05 -0.14 -9.53
N PRO A 182 -11.24 -0.02 -8.93
CA PRO A 182 -12.05 -1.18 -8.56
C PRO A 182 -12.36 -2.11 -9.74
N SER A 183 -12.70 -1.53 -10.89
CA SER A 183 -13.05 -2.27 -12.11
C SER A 183 -11.83 -2.99 -12.70
N ILE A 184 -10.66 -2.33 -12.77
CA ILE A 184 -9.42 -2.94 -13.24
C ILE A 184 -9.03 -4.11 -12.34
N ILE A 185 -9.08 -3.93 -11.02
CA ILE A 185 -8.70 -4.96 -10.04
C ILE A 185 -9.61 -6.18 -10.14
N ALA A 186 -10.93 -5.97 -10.17
CA ALA A 186 -11.90 -7.06 -10.26
C ALA A 186 -11.75 -7.83 -11.59
N ASN A 187 -11.59 -7.13 -12.71
CA ASN A 187 -11.39 -7.75 -14.01
C ASN A 187 -10.06 -8.49 -14.10
N ALA A 188 -8.98 -7.90 -13.58
CA ALA A 188 -7.66 -8.53 -13.52
C ALA A 188 -7.69 -9.82 -12.68
N TYR A 189 -8.39 -9.83 -11.56
CA TYR A 189 -8.56 -11.02 -10.74
C TYR A 189 -9.39 -12.09 -11.46
N ALA A 190 -10.51 -11.74 -12.07
CA ALA A 190 -11.34 -12.67 -12.83
C ALA A 190 -10.55 -13.31 -14.00
N VAL A 191 -9.78 -12.51 -14.71
CA VAL A 191 -8.91 -12.95 -15.82
C VAL A 191 -7.78 -13.86 -15.29
N LYS A 192 -7.12 -13.50 -14.19
CA LYS A 192 -6.13 -14.37 -13.54
C LYS A 192 -6.72 -15.73 -13.20
N ARG A 193 -7.88 -15.77 -12.55
CA ARG A 193 -8.59 -17.02 -12.18
C ARG A 193 -8.90 -17.88 -13.40
N HIS A 194 -9.37 -17.25 -14.46
CA HIS A 194 -9.68 -17.97 -15.70
C HIS A 194 -8.45 -18.58 -16.36
N TYR A 195 -7.39 -17.78 -16.57
CA TYR A 195 -6.22 -18.22 -17.34
C TYR A 195 -5.26 -19.14 -16.57
N PHE A 196 -5.14 -18.95 -15.26
CA PHE A 196 -4.13 -19.64 -14.47
C PHE A 196 -4.68 -20.67 -13.49
N ASP A 197 -5.93 -20.52 -13.08
CA ASP A 197 -6.54 -21.42 -12.10
C ASP A 197 -7.66 -22.30 -12.73
N GLY A 198 -8.02 -22.06 -14.00
CA GLY A 198 -9.00 -22.84 -14.77
C GLY A 198 -10.46 -22.56 -14.44
N ASP A 199 -10.75 -21.46 -13.76
CA ASP A 199 -12.11 -21.06 -13.42
C ASP A 199 -12.88 -20.47 -14.61
N SER A 200 -14.20 -20.46 -14.51
CA SER A 200 -15.05 -19.73 -15.48
C SER A 200 -14.79 -18.23 -15.38
N LEU A 201 -14.77 -17.55 -16.54
CA LEU A 201 -14.60 -16.10 -16.58
C LEU A 201 -15.91 -15.39 -16.21
N HIS A 202 -15.88 -14.64 -15.14
CA HIS A 202 -17.00 -13.80 -14.71
C HIS A 202 -16.56 -12.33 -14.68
N ILE A 203 -16.95 -11.55 -15.69
CA ILE A 203 -16.74 -10.11 -15.75
C ILE A 203 -18.05 -9.42 -15.40
N HIS A 204 -18.02 -8.59 -14.36
CA HIS A 204 -19.16 -7.80 -13.92
C HIS A 204 -18.85 -6.32 -14.04
N PHE A 205 -19.78 -5.58 -14.62
CA PHE A 205 -19.65 -4.13 -14.78
C PHE A 205 -20.16 -3.40 -13.53
N PRO A 206 -19.60 -2.23 -13.21
CA PRO A 206 -20.12 -1.39 -12.12
C PRO A 206 -21.57 -0.99 -12.40
N VAL A 207 -22.34 -0.79 -11.34
CA VAL A 207 -23.74 -0.36 -11.38
C VAL A 207 -23.83 1.04 -10.80
N GLU A 208 -24.62 1.89 -11.45
CA GLU A 208 -24.92 3.23 -10.94
C GLU A 208 -25.63 3.17 -9.57
N ASN A 209 -25.50 4.21 -8.79
CA ASN A 209 -26.09 4.38 -7.46
C ASN A 209 -25.62 3.42 -6.35
N LEU A 210 -24.59 2.61 -6.64
CA LEU A 210 -23.90 1.84 -5.61
C LEU A 210 -22.58 2.54 -5.23
N SER A 211 -22.19 2.46 -3.95
CA SER A 211 -20.90 2.93 -3.47
C SER A 211 -19.73 2.16 -4.13
N THR A 212 -18.51 2.65 -3.95
CA THR A 212 -17.30 1.96 -4.40
C THR A 212 -17.17 0.59 -3.73
N ALA A 213 -17.47 0.49 -2.43
CA ALA A 213 -17.40 -0.77 -1.69
C ALA A 213 -18.42 -1.81 -2.20
N GLU A 214 -19.67 -1.40 -2.40
CA GLU A 214 -20.72 -2.27 -2.95
C GLU A 214 -20.38 -2.77 -4.36
N ASN A 215 -19.97 -1.86 -5.23
CA ASN A 215 -19.56 -2.22 -6.59
C ASN A 215 -18.37 -3.16 -6.58
N PHE A 216 -17.38 -2.95 -5.70
CA PHE A 216 -16.22 -3.83 -5.62
C PHE A 216 -16.61 -5.25 -5.22
N LEU A 217 -17.38 -5.45 -4.13
CA LEU A 217 -17.83 -6.77 -3.69
C LEU A 217 -18.66 -7.45 -4.77
N ARG A 218 -19.59 -6.71 -5.39
CA ARG A 218 -20.42 -7.20 -6.49
C ARG A 218 -19.60 -7.65 -7.71
N MET A 219 -18.57 -6.91 -8.07
CA MET A 219 -17.73 -7.25 -9.22
C MET A 219 -16.79 -8.43 -8.93
N MET A 220 -16.35 -8.58 -7.69
CA MET A 220 -15.44 -9.66 -7.27
C MET A 220 -16.12 -11.02 -7.15
N ARG A 221 -17.42 -11.05 -6.88
CA ARG A 221 -18.15 -12.29 -6.60
C ARG A 221 -18.92 -12.79 -7.82
N PRO A 222 -18.78 -14.08 -8.22
CA PRO A 222 -19.47 -14.63 -9.40
C PRO A 222 -20.99 -14.46 -9.36
N ASP A 223 -21.59 -14.57 -8.18
CA ASP A 223 -23.03 -14.42 -7.94
C ASP A 223 -23.49 -12.99 -7.67
N LYS A 224 -22.57 -12.03 -7.60
CA LYS A 224 -22.80 -10.61 -7.32
C LYS A 224 -23.39 -10.32 -5.93
N SER A 225 -23.42 -11.32 -5.05
CA SER A 225 -24.06 -11.20 -3.73
C SER A 225 -23.14 -10.51 -2.72
N TYR A 226 -23.71 -9.68 -1.86
CA TYR A 226 -23.06 -9.10 -0.69
C TYR A 226 -24.13 -8.64 0.30
N THR A 227 -23.77 -8.46 1.56
CA THR A 227 -24.63 -7.84 2.55
C THR A 227 -24.26 -6.39 2.74
N ASP A 228 -25.21 -5.58 3.22
CA ASP A 228 -24.98 -4.17 3.55
C ASP A 228 -23.85 -4.02 4.59
N GLU A 229 -23.81 -4.89 5.59
CA GLU A 229 -22.76 -4.91 6.63
C GLU A 229 -21.37 -5.20 6.04
N GLU A 230 -21.25 -6.14 5.09
CA GLU A 230 -20.00 -6.40 4.37
C GLU A 230 -19.54 -5.17 3.58
N ALA A 231 -20.47 -4.53 2.87
CA ALA A 231 -20.17 -3.34 2.08
C ALA A 231 -19.74 -2.16 2.97
N LYS A 232 -20.40 -1.93 4.09
CA LYS A 232 -20.04 -0.88 5.06
C LYS A 232 -18.71 -1.14 5.77
N LEU A 233 -18.39 -2.42 6.04
CA LEU A 233 -17.08 -2.76 6.59
C LEU A 233 -15.97 -2.52 5.55
N LEU A 234 -16.20 -2.89 4.29
CA LEU A 234 -15.26 -2.61 3.21
C LEU A 234 -15.10 -1.10 2.97
N ASP A 235 -16.19 -0.34 3.00
CA ASP A 235 -16.16 1.12 2.87
C ASP A 235 -15.29 1.77 3.96
N MET A 236 -15.43 1.32 5.21
CA MET A 236 -14.55 1.74 6.29
C MET A 236 -13.08 1.39 6.00
N MET A 237 -12.81 0.19 5.45
CA MET A 237 -11.46 -0.18 5.01
C MET A 237 -10.91 0.79 3.96
N LEU A 238 -11.73 1.19 3.00
CA LEU A 238 -11.33 2.18 1.99
C LEU A 238 -11.04 3.54 2.63
N MET A 239 -11.87 4.00 3.55
CA MET A 239 -11.64 5.26 4.29
C MET A 239 -10.30 5.25 5.04
N VAL A 240 -10.00 4.19 5.82
CA VAL A 240 -8.78 4.13 6.65
C VAL A 240 -7.49 3.99 5.86
N HIS A 241 -7.57 3.55 4.60
CA HIS A 241 -6.41 3.39 3.72
C HIS A 241 -6.20 4.55 2.75
N ALA A 242 -7.14 5.49 2.63
CA ALA A 242 -7.15 6.52 1.60
C ALA A 242 -5.92 7.43 1.61
N GLU A 243 -5.38 7.78 2.78
CA GLU A 243 -4.18 8.63 2.90
C GLU A 243 -3.35 8.24 4.13
N HIS A 244 -2.03 8.47 4.09
CA HIS A 244 -1.13 8.21 5.22
C HIS A 244 0.14 9.08 5.21
N GLY A 245 0.00 10.34 4.81
CA GLY A 245 1.06 11.33 4.81
C GLY A 245 1.99 11.29 3.59
N GLY A 246 2.57 12.44 3.27
CA GLY A 246 3.43 12.63 2.09
C GLY A 246 4.76 11.87 2.13
N GLY A 247 5.20 11.44 3.31
CA GLY A 247 6.42 10.65 3.50
C GLY A 247 6.23 9.14 3.37
N ASN A 248 5.02 8.65 3.15
CA ASN A 248 4.75 7.28 2.77
C ASN A 248 5.42 6.94 1.43
N ASN A 249 6.07 5.78 1.29
CA ASN A 249 6.94 5.50 0.14
C ASN A 249 6.25 5.69 -1.21
N SER A 250 5.04 5.15 -1.41
CA SER A 250 4.32 5.30 -2.67
C SER A 250 3.83 6.74 -2.92
N THR A 251 3.42 7.46 -1.87
CA THR A 251 3.06 8.87 -1.95
C THR A 251 4.28 9.73 -2.29
N PHE A 252 5.43 9.43 -1.69
CA PHE A 252 6.68 10.11 -1.99
C PHE A 252 7.12 9.89 -3.45
N VAL A 253 7.01 8.66 -3.96
CA VAL A 253 7.28 8.35 -5.38
C VAL A 253 6.33 9.13 -6.29
N CYS A 254 5.03 9.19 -5.97
CA CYS A 254 4.06 9.99 -6.71
C CYS A 254 4.46 11.48 -6.75
N ARG A 255 4.84 12.07 -5.61
CA ARG A 255 5.34 13.44 -5.53
C ARG A 255 6.62 13.63 -6.31
N ALA A 256 7.59 12.72 -6.17
CA ALA A 256 8.87 12.81 -6.89
C ALA A 256 8.68 12.81 -8.41
N LEU A 257 7.82 11.94 -8.93
CA LEU A 257 7.46 11.93 -10.36
C LEU A 257 6.70 13.20 -10.76
N SER A 258 5.72 13.62 -9.96
CA SER A 258 4.96 14.85 -10.21
C SER A 258 5.85 16.09 -10.27
N SER A 259 6.91 16.14 -9.45
CA SER A 259 7.86 17.27 -9.42
C SER A 259 8.66 17.42 -10.72
N SER A 260 8.73 16.38 -11.56
CA SER A 260 9.37 16.45 -12.89
C SER A 260 8.45 17.03 -13.97
N GLY A 261 7.18 17.26 -13.66
CA GLY A 261 6.19 17.74 -14.63
C GLY A 261 5.61 16.63 -15.54
N THR A 262 5.76 15.34 -15.16
CA THR A 262 5.19 14.22 -15.93
C THR A 262 3.66 14.16 -15.84
N ASP A 263 3.04 13.37 -16.71
CA ASP A 263 1.61 13.12 -16.76
C ASP A 263 1.08 12.40 -15.49
N THR A 264 -0.25 12.38 -15.32
CA THR A 264 -0.91 11.77 -14.17
C THR A 264 -0.77 10.25 -14.15
N TYR A 265 -0.85 9.62 -15.31
CA TYR A 265 -0.80 8.15 -15.42
C TYR A 265 0.57 7.61 -15.00
N SER A 266 1.65 8.25 -15.46
CA SER A 266 3.03 7.92 -15.06
C SER A 266 3.26 8.11 -13.56
N ALA A 267 2.79 9.23 -12.98
CA ALA A 267 2.95 9.50 -11.55
C ALA A 267 2.20 8.48 -10.68
N ILE A 268 0.98 8.11 -11.05
CA ILE A 268 0.16 7.12 -10.33
C ILE A 268 0.69 5.70 -10.56
N ALA A 269 1.10 5.33 -11.77
CA ALA A 269 1.72 4.03 -12.03
C ALA A 269 2.99 3.84 -11.18
N GLY A 270 3.84 4.86 -11.06
CA GLY A 270 5.00 4.83 -10.18
C GLY A 270 4.63 4.63 -8.70
N ALA A 271 3.53 5.24 -8.23
CA ALA A 271 3.03 5.00 -6.87
C ALA A 271 2.55 3.55 -6.68
N VAL A 272 1.85 2.98 -7.66
CA VAL A 272 1.42 1.58 -7.66
C VAL A 272 2.63 0.63 -7.67
N GLY A 273 3.64 0.87 -8.51
CA GLY A 273 4.88 0.12 -8.55
C GLY A 273 5.62 0.13 -7.21
N SER A 274 5.66 1.30 -6.54
CA SER A 274 6.20 1.43 -5.19
C SER A 274 5.40 0.62 -4.16
N LEU A 275 4.07 0.69 -4.20
CA LEU A 275 3.21 -0.06 -3.27
C LEU A 275 3.30 -1.57 -3.49
N LYS A 276 3.50 -2.03 -4.72
CA LYS A 276 3.70 -3.46 -5.06
C LYS A 276 4.89 -4.08 -4.34
N GLY A 277 5.90 -3.28 -3.97
CA GLY A 277 7.10 -3.77 -3.31
C GLY A 277 6.80 -4.47 -1.97
N PRO A 278 7.42 -5.64 -1.69
CA PRO A 278 7.12 -6.44 -0.48
C PRO A 278 7.46 -5.73 0.83
N LEU A 279 8.35 -4.75 0.81
CA LEU A 279 8.70 -3.94 1.98
C LEU A 279 7.68 -2.82 2.27
N HIS A 280 6.74 -2.58 1.35
CA HIS A 280 5.70 -1.55 1.48
C HIS A 280 4.30 -2.17 1.51
N GLY A 281 3.74 -2.57 0.39
CA GLY A 281 2.36 -3.11 0.34
C GLY A 281 2.25 -4.60 0.68
N GLY A 282 3.36 -5.31 0.83
CA GLY A 282 3.36 -6.74 1.16
C GLY A 282 3.21 -7.07 2.64
N ALA A 283 3.12 -6.07 3.53
CA ALA A 283 3.08 -6.29 4.98
C ALA A 283 1.83 -7.08 5.42
N ASN A 284 0.68 -6.79 4.83
CA ASN A 284 -0.57 -7.48 5.10
C ASN A 284 -0.49 -9.00 4.80
N ALA A 285 -0.01 -9.37 3.60
CA ALA A 285 0.18 -10.77 3.23
C ALA A 285 1.16 -11.49 4.17
N LYS A 286 2.20 -10.78 4.64
CA LYS A 286 3.15 -11.32 5.63
C LYS A 286 2.52 -11.53 7.01
N VAL A 287 1.60 -10.67 7.44
CA VAL A 287 0.81 -10.90 8.65
C VAL A 287 -0.03 -12.15 8.51
N MET A 288 -0.73 -12.34 7.39
CA MET A 288 -1.57 -13.53 7.17
C MET A 288 -0.74 -14.81 7.07
N GLU A 289 0.43 -14.78 6.43
CA GLU A 289 1.38 -15.89 6.42
C GLU A 289 1.83 -16.24 7.86
N MET A 290 2.24 -15.26 8.63
CA MET A 290 2.60 -15.42 10.04
C MET A 290 1.43 -16.01 10.85
N PHE A 291 0.24 -15.47 10.66
CA PHE A 291 -0.94 -15.92 11.38
C PHE A 291 -1.31 -17.39 11.07
N ARG A 292 -1.14 -17.84 9.83
CA ARG A 292 -1.30 -19.28 9.48
C ARG A 292 -0.31 -20.15 10.26
N TYR A 293 0.96 -19.75 10.32
CA TYR A 293 1.95 -20.49 11.13
C TYR A 293 1.57 -20.54 12.61
N VAL A 294 1.10 -19.43 13.18
CA VAL A 294 0.64 -19.41 14.58
C VAL A 294 -0.55 -20.34 14.76
N LYS A 295 -1.60 -20.20 13.94
CA LYS A 295 -2.83 -21.01 14.02
C LYS A 295 -2.57 -22.51 13.94
N GLU A 296 -1.62 -22.95 13.11
CA GLU A 296 -1.28 -24.34 12.90
C GLU A 296 -0.45 -24.96 14.05
N ASN A 297 0.19 -24.15 14.89
CA ASN A 297 1.20 -24.63 15.84
C ASN A 297 0.94 -24.27 17.31
N VAL A 298 -0.17 -23.61 17.62
CA VAL A 298 -0.49 -23.21 19.00
C VAL A 298 -1.86 -23.72 19.44
N ASP A 299 -2.05 -23.87 20.74
CA ASP A 299 -3.38 -23.94 21.36
C ASP A 299 -3.89 -22.49 21.55
N PRO A 300 -4.98 -22.07 20.86
CA PRO A 300 -5.48 -20.70 20.94
C PRO A 300 -6.01 -20.33 22.34
N HIS A 301 -6.24 -21.30 23.22
CA HIS A 301 -6.70 -21.08 24.59
C HIS A 301 -5.57 -21.09 25.62
N ASP A 302 -4.34 -21.43 25.22
CA ASP A 302 -3.15 -21.43 26.10
C ASP A 302 -2.17 -20.32 25.74
N ASP A 303 -2.14 -19.25 26.54
CA ASP A 303 -1.22 -18.15 26.39
C ASP A 303 0.26 -18.56 26.49
N GLY A 304 0.56 -19.67 27.21
CA GLY A 304 1.90 -20.25 27.29
C GLY A 304 2.33 -20.82 25.92
N SER A 305 1.45 -21.65 25.31
CA SER A 305 1.67 -22.19 23.96
C SER A 305 1.90 -21.09 22.94
N ILE A 306 1.11 -20.02 22.97
CA ILE A 306 1.25 -18.88 22.05
C ILE A 306 2.60 -18.18 22.28
N LYS A 307 2.95 -17.84 23.51
CA LYS A 307 4.23 -17.20 23.86
C LYS A 307 5.45 -18.00 23.42
N ASP A 308 5.42 -19.31 23.67
CA ASP A 308 6.53 -20.20 23.30
C ASP A 308 6.74 -20.22 21.79
N TYR A 309 5.67 -20.27 21.01
CA TYR A 309 5.76 -20.25 19.55
C TYR A 309 6.22 -18.90 19.01
N LEU A 310 5.70 -17.78 19.55
CA LEU A 310 6.17 -16.44 19.18
C LEU A 310 7.65 -16.23 19.51
N ASN A 311 8.14 -16.80 20.61
CA ASN A 311 9.57 -16.79 20.94
C ASN A 311 10.40 -17.55 19.89
N LYS A 312 9.98 -18.77 19.49
CA LYS A 312 10.65 -19.53 18.42
C LYS A 312 10.71 -18.75 17.10
N MET A 313 9.62 -18.01 16.77
CA MET A 313 9.61 -17.16 15.58
C MET A 313 10.63 -16.03 15.69
N LEU A 314 10.71 -15.35 16.84
CA LEU A 314 11.68 -14.28 17.08
C LEU A 314 13.13 -14.82 17.09
N ASP A 315 13.35 -16.07 17.52
CA ASP A 315 14.64 -16.76 17.49
C ASP A 315 15.00 -17.35 16.12
N ARG A 316 14.15 -17.16 15.12
CA ARG A 316 14.29 -17.69 13.74
C ARG A 316 14.24 -19.22 13.66
N GLU A 317 13.61 -19.86 14.61
CA GLU A 317 13.45 -21.31 14.69
C GLU A 317 12.10 -21.77 14.10
N ALA A 318 11.10 -20.85 14.00
CA ALA A 318 9.78 -21.15 13.49
C ALA A 318 9.29 -20.08 12.49
N GLY A 319 8.13 -20.31 11.87
CA GLY A 319 7.53 -19.45 10.87
C GLY A 319 8.42 -19.28 9.62
N ASP A 320 8.49 -18.08 9.07
CA ASP A 320 9.34 -17.74 7.91
C ASP A 320 10.83 -17.56 8.27
N ARG A 321 11.19 -17.78 9.53
CA ARG A 321 12.56 -17.66 10.08
C ARG A 321 13.19 -16.27 9.90
N SER A 322 12.39 -15.25 9.70
CA SER A 322 12.86 -13.85 9.58
C SER A 322 13.27 -13.25 10.93
N GLY A 323 12.78 -13.80 12.03
CA GLY A 323 12.93 -13.23 13.37
C GLY A 323 12.02 -12.02 13.62
N LYS A 324 10.89 -11.94 12.91
CA LYS A 324 9.94 -10.84 12.98
C LYS A 324 8.53 -11.33 13.32
N LEU A 325 7.82 -10.54 14.11
CA LEU A 325 6.37 -10.62 14.24
C LEU A 325 5.78 -9.46 13.42
N TYR A 326 5.17 -9.81 12.29
CA TYR A 326 4.61 -8.84 11.36
C TYR A 326 3.33 -8.22 11.93
N GLY A 327 3.00 -7.01 11.52
CA GLY A 327 1.85 -6.27 12.05
C GLY A 327 2.10 -5.56 13.38
N LEU A 328 3.26 -5.78 14.03
CA LEU A 328 3.65 -5.14 15.30
C LEU A 328 4.74 -4.09 15.07
N GLY A 329 4.46 -2.86 15.50
CA GLY A 329 5.33 -1.70 15.33
C GLY A 329 4.98 -0.85 14.11
N HIS A 330 5.32 0.43 14.18
CA HIS A 330 5.10 1.42 13.13
C HIS A 330 6.21 2.47 13.11
N ALA A 331 6.46 3.07 11.95
CA ALA A 331 7.51 4.09 11.80
C ALA A 331 7.20 5.40 12.52
N VAL A 332 5.92 5.72 12.75
CA VAL A 332 5.44 6.96 13.38
C VAL A 332 4.64 6.68 14.65
N TYR A 333 3.64 5.80 14.57
CA TYR A 333 2.79 5.48 15.73
C TYR A 333 3.58 4.73 16.82
N THR A 334 3.32 5.12 18.04
CA THR A 334 3.99 4.56 19.24
C THR A 334 3.00 3.83 20.14
N MET A 335 1.95 4.51 20.62
CA MET A 335 0.97 3.96 21.57
C MET A 335 -0.20 3.26 20.88
N SER A 336 -0.63 3.76 19.72
CA SER A 336 -1.72 3.17 18.95
C SER A 336 -1.65 3.60 17.48
N ASP A 337 -2.12 2.75 16.57
CA ASP A 337 -2.47 3.12 15.19
C ASP A 337 -3.99 3.30 15.13
N PRO A 338 -4.52 4.51 14.86
CA PRO A 338 -5.97 4.76 14.88
C PRO A 338 -6.73 3.87 13.89
N ARG A 339 -6.09 3.43 12.80
CA ARG A 339 -6.68 2.53 11.82
C ARG A 339 -6.84 1.12 12.40
N ALA A 340 -5.81 0.60 13.07
CA ALA A 340 -5.89 -0.70 13.75
C ALA A 340 -6.95 -0.69 14.86
N VAL A 341 -7.05 0.41 15.62
CA VAL A 341 -8.08 0.59 16.65
C VAL A 341 -9.49 0.54 16.06
N LEU A 342 -9.73 1.25 14.94
CA LEU A 342 -11.03 1.22 14.25
C LEU A 342 -11.35 -0.18 13.72
N LEU A 343 -10.39 -0.86 13.10
CA LEU A 343 -10.58 -2.23 12.60
C LEU A 343 -10.92 -3.19 13.74
N LYS A 344 -10.17 -3.15 14.83
CA LYS A 344 -10.41 -3.96 16.03
C LYS A 344 -11.83 -3.77 16.58
N LYS A 345 -12.29 -2.50 16.63
CA LYS A 345 -13.63 -2.15 17.12
C LYS A 345 -14.76 -2.69 16.24
N TYR A 346 -14.66 -2.50 14.92
CA TYR A 346 -15.78 -2.77 14.01
C TYR A 346 -15.72 -4.14 13.33
N ALA A 347 -14.54 -4.77 13.23
CA ALA A 347 -14.43 -6.10 12.62
C ALA A 347 -14.85 -7.23 13.56
N ARG A 348 -14.88 -7.02 14.88
CA ARG A 348 -15.27 -8.06 15.86
C ARG A 348 -16.65 -8.62 15.59
N HIS A 349 -17.63 -7.77 15.36
CA HIS A 349 -19.00 -8.20 15.05
C HIS A 349 -19.07 -9.04 13.76
N MET A 350 -18.34 -8.62 12.72
CA MET A 350 -18.27 -9.39 11.48
C MET A 350 -17.58 -10.76 11.70
N ALA A 351 -16.56 -10.81 12.56
CA ALA A 351 -15.90 -12.05 12.91
C ALA A 351 -16.88 -13.06 13.56
N GLU A 352 -17.74 -12.59 14.43
CA GLU A 352 -18.79 -13.41 15.06
C GLU A 352 -19.80 -13.94 14.03
N ILE A 353 -20.33 -13.05 13.16
CA ILE A 353 -21.30 -13.42 12.12
C ILE A 353 -20.70 -14.43 11.12
N LYS A 354 -19.44 -14.25 10.74
CA LYS A 354 -18.78 -15.06 9.71
C LYS A 354 -18.07 -16.31 10.25
N GLY A 355 -18.10 -16.54 11.58
CA GLY A 355 -17.46 -17.69 12.22
C GLY A 355 -15.94 -17.59 12.36
N TYR A 356 -15.39 -16.37 12.40
CA TYR A 356 -13.97 -16.08 12.60
C TYR A 356 -13.65 -15.50 13.98
N ALA A 357 -14.53 -15.69 14.96
CA ALA A 357 -14.36 -15.14 16.31
C ALA A 357 -13.08 -15.67 16.98
N GLU A 358 -12.79 -16.95 16.85
CA GLU A 358 -11.61 -17.59 17.43
C GLU A 358 -10.31 -17.07 16.78
N GLU A 359 -10.29 -16.92 15.44
CA GLU A 359 -9.17 -16.34 14.72
C GLU A 359 -8.93 -14.88 15.12
N PHE A 360 -10.01 -14.14 15.31
CA PHE A 360 -9.92 -12.75 15.75
C PHE A 360 -9.34 -12.65 17.17
N ASP A 361 -9.79 -13.50 18.09
CA ASP A 361 -9.28 -13.57 19.47
C ASP A 361 -7.81 -14.01 19.49
N LEU A 362 -7.43 -15.01 18.71
CA LEU A 362 -6.04 -15.43 18.58
C LEU A 362 -5.15 -14.30 18.06
N LEU A 363 -5.62 -13.55 17.07
CA LEU A 363 -4.88 -12.41 16.53
C LEU A 363 -4.67 -11.30 17.57
N GLN A 364 -5.69 -11.05 18.42
CA GLN A 364 -5.55 -10.13 19.58
C GLN A 364 -4.53 -10.65 20.59
N LYS A 365 -4.54 -11.94 20.90
CA LYS A 365 -3.53 -12.56 21.78
C LYS A 365 -2.12 -12.45 21.21
N VAL A 366 -1.95 -12.62 19.91
CA VAL A 366 -0.64 -12.39 19.22
C VAL A 366 -0.17 -10.94 19.40
N GLU A 367 -1.06 -9.96 19.29
CA GLU A 367 -0.73 -8.55 19.60
C GLU A 367 -0.32 -8.38 21.07
N GLU A 368 -1.16 -8.82 22.00
CA GLU A 368 -1.00 -8.61 23.44
C GLU A 368 0.25 -9.30 24.00
N LEU A 369 0.55 -10.51 23.53
CA LEU A 369 1.70 -11.29 23.98
C LEU A 369 2.98 -10.98 23.19
N GLY A 370 2.86 -10.64 21.90
CA GLY A 370 3.99 -10.38 21.03
C GLY A 370 4.71 -9.07 21.29
N ILE A 371 3.97 -8.00 21.65
CA ILE A 371 4.56 -6.69 21.95
C ILE A 371 5.57 -6.76 23.11
N PRO A 372 5.22 -7.30 24.29
CA PRO A 372 6.18 -7.46 25.39
C PRO A 372 7.42 -8.29 25.02
N LEU A 373 7.23 -9.38 24.25
CA LEU A 373 8.35 -10.22 23.81
C LEU A 373 9.33 -9.46 22.92
N ILE A 374 8.83 -8.59 22.03
CA ILE A 374 9.69 -7.75 21.18
C ILE A 374 10.41 -6.70 22.02
N GLN A 375 9.72 -6.06 22.99
CA GLN A 375 10.30 -5.05 23.87
C GLN A 375 11.43 -5.64 24.73
N GLU A 376 11.22 -6.81 25.30
CA GLU A 376 12.22 -7.53 26.09
C GLU A 376 13.50 -7.80 25.26
N ARG A 377 13.37 -8.32 24.02
CA ARG A 377 14.52 -8.58 23.14
C ARG A 377 15.25 -7.32 22.71
N ARG A 378 14.52 -6.22 22.53
CA ARG A 378 15.10 -4.91 22.20
C ARG A 378 15.70 -4.20 23.41
N LYS A 379 15.48 -4.73 24.62
CA LYS A 379 15.84 -4.07 25.89
C LYS A 379 15.34 -2.63 25.93
N SER A 380 14.09 -2.42 25.56
CA SER A 380 13.48 -1.10 25.40
C SER A 380 12.03 -1.12 25.84
N ASP A 381 11.69 -0.27 26.79
CA ASP A 381 10.31 -0.04 27.26
C ASP A 381 9.56 0.97 26.38
N ALA A 382 10.13 1.37 25.23
CA ALA A 382 9.48 2.29 24.31
C ALA A 382 8.13 1.72 23.84
N PRO A 383 7.04 2.50 23.92
CA PRO A 383 5.72 2.04 23.50
C PRO A 383 5.73 1.56 22.05
N MET A 384 5.02 0.45 21.84
CA MET A 384 4.84 -0.17 20.54
C MET A 384 3.38 -0.58 20.39
N CYS A 385 2.82 -0.49 19.19
CA CYS A 385 1.44 -0.87 18.90
C CYS A 385 1.36 -1.75 17.66
N ALA A 386 0.23 -2.45 17.51
CA ALA A 386 -0.14 -3.05 16.24
C ALA A 386 -0.38 -1.95 15.20
N ASN A 387 0.01 -2.20 13.96
CA ASN A 387 -0.32 -1.36 12.82
C ASN A 387 -1.56 -1.90 12.08
N VAL A 388 -2.03 -1.17 11.07
CA VAL A 388 -3.25 -1.51 10.33
C VAL A 388 -3.19 -2.90 9.69
N ASP A 389 -2.00 -3.37 9.28
CA ASP A 389 -1.83 -4.66 8.61
C ASP A 389 -2.12 -5.85 9.53
N MET A 390 -2.01 -5.66 10.86
CA MET A 390 -2.33 -6.70 11.84
C MET A 390 -3.76 -7.24 11.68
N TYR A 391 -4.72 -6.36 11.40
CA TYR A 391 -6.14 -6.73 11.34
C TYR A 391 -6.73 -6.72 9.93
N SER A 392 -6.17 -5.94 9.00
CA SER A 392 -6.77 -5.74 7.68
C SER A 392 -6.86 -7.02 6.85
N GLY A 393 -5.89 -7.92 6.97
CA GLY A 393 -5.90 -9.20 6.25
C GLY A 393 -7.03 -10.13 6.71
N LEU A 394 -7.26 -10.22 8.01
CA LEU A 394 -8.38 -10.99 8.55
C LEU A 394 -9.73 -10.39 8.13
N VAL A 395 -9.86 -9.05 8.15
CA VAL A 395 -11.06 -8.37 7.65
C VAL A 395 -11.33 -8.72 6.19
N TYR A 396 -10.34 -8.64 5.33
CA TYR A 396 -10.50 -9.03 3.92
C TYR A 396 -10.88 -10.51 3.76
N THR A 397 -10.28 -11.39 4.56
CA THR A 397 -10.63 -12.83 4.56
C THR A 397 -12.09 -13.06 4.94
N MET A 398 -12.59 -12.38 5.98
CA MET A 398 -14.01 -12.44 6.39
C MET A 398 -14.96 -11.94 5.31
N LEU A 399 -14.54 -10.99 4.49
CA LEU A 399 -15.28 -10.49 3.33
C LEU A 399 -15.15 -11.41 2.09
N GLY A 400 -14.41 -12.52 2.19
CA GLY A 400 -14.18 -13.42 1.07
C GLY A 400 -13.27 -12.83 -0.03
N ILE A 401 -12.49 -11.81 0.31
CA ILE A 401 -11.52 -11.20 -0.60
C ILE A 401 -10.24 -12.04 -0.56
N PRO A 402 -9.72 -12.48 -1.72
CA PRO A 402 -8.52 -13.31 -1.78
C PRO A 402 -7.23 -12.49 -1.53
N GLU A 403 -6.19 -13.14 -1.00
CA GLU A 403 -4.89 -12.49 -0.66
C GLU A 403 -4.25 -11.76 -1.84
N ASP A 404 -4.39 -12.27 -3.05
CA ASP A 404 -3.91 -11.62 -4.28
C ASP A 404 -4.46 -10.20 -4.49
N VAL A 405 -5.58 -9.89 -3.85
CA VAL A 405 -6.34 -8.65 -4.01
C VAL A 405 -6.12 -7.69 -2.82
N PHE A 406 -5.46 -8.10 -1.75
CA PHE A 406 -5.25 -7.26 -0.56
C PHE A 406 -4.48 -5.96 -0.88
N THR A 407 -3.31 -6.08 -1.49
CA THR A 407 -2.51 -4.90 -1.91
C THR A 407 -3.20 -4.10 -3.01
N PRO A 408 -3.79 -4.70 -4.06
CA PRO A 408 -4.62 -3.98 -5.02
C PRO A 408 -5.77 -3.19 -4.40
N LEU A 409 -6.48 -3.76 -3.44
CA LEU A 409 -7.57 -3.08 -2.75
C LEU A 409 -7.07 -1.91 -1.90
N PHE A 410 -5.92 -2.09 -1.25
CA PHE A 410 -5.22 -0.99 -0.58
C PHE A 410 -4.90 0.14 -1.58
N ALA A 411 -4.41 -0.19 -2.79
CA ALA A 411 -4.17 0.80 -3.85
C ALA A 411 -5.46 1.51 -4.28
N SER A 412 -6.59 0.77 -4.38
CA SER A 412 -7.91 1.32 -4.71
C SER A 412 -8.42 2.35 -3.70
N ALA A 413 -8.02 2.23 -2.45
CA ALA A 413 -8.28 3.25 -1.44
C ALA A 413 -7.29 4.42 -1.53
N ARG A 414 -5.98 4.11 -1.61
CA ARG A 414 -4.89 5.07 -1.56
C ARG A 414 -4.82 6.00 -2.78
N ILE A 415 -5.42 5.61 -3.91
CA ILE A 415 -5.45 6.44 -5.11
C ILE A 415 -5.99 7.85 -4.84
N ALA A 416 -6.99 8.02 -3.96
CA ALA A 416 -7.52 9.32 -3.57
C ALA A 416 -6.44 10.21 -2.92
N GLY A 417 -5.64 9.64 -2.01
CA GLY A 417 -4.50 10.32 -1.40
C GLY A 417 -3.38 10.61 -2.39
N TRP A 418 -3.04 9.69 -3.28
CA TRP A 418 -2.02 9.95 -4.32
C TRP A 418 -2.41 11.08 -5.24
N CYS A 419 -3.66 11.10 -5.71
CA CYS A 419 -4.18 12.17 -6.56
C CYS A 419 -4.16 13.53 -5.85
N ALA A 420 -4.58 13.59 -4.58
CA ALA A 420 -4.52 14.81 -3.78
C ALA A 420 -3.08 15.31 -3.59
N ASN A 421 -2.13 14.39 -3.32
CA ASN A 421 -0.72 14.73 -3.19
C ASN A 421 -0.09 15.18 -4.52
N ARG A 422 -0.52 14.60 -5.67
CA ARG A 422 -0.12 15.05 -6.99
C ARG A 422 -0.60 16.47 -7.27
N ILE A 423 -1.88 16.76 -7.03
CA ILE A 423 -2.45 18.10 -7.21
C ILE A 423 -1.68 19.10 -6.35
N GLU A 424 -1.44 18.79 -5.07
CA GLU A 424 -0.68 19.68 -4.18
C GLU A 424 0.74 19.91 -4.69
N GLU A 425 1.42 18.86 -5.18
CA GLU A 425 2.80 19.00 -5.71
C GLU A 425 2.84 19.90 -6.93
N VAL A 426 1.92 19.77 -7.87
CA VAL A 426 1.86 20.63 -9.07
C VAL A 426 1.52 22.07 -8.71
N VAL A 427 0.61 22.28 -7.75
CA VAL A 427 0.20 23.64 -7.33
C VAL A 427 1.30 24.37 -6.54
N THR A 428 2.07 23.65 -5.71
CA THR A 428 2.93 24.28 -4.70
C THR A 428 4.42 24.18 -5.00
N CYS A 429 4.85 23.12 -5.67
CA CYS A 429 6.25 22.79 -5.84
C CYS A 429 6.69 23.00 -7.30
N HIS A 430 7.37 24.10 -7.57
CA HIS A 430 7.90 24.41 -8.91
C HIS A 430 9.37 23.96 -9.08
N ARG A 431 9.81 22.97 -8.29
CA ARG A 431 11.19 22.47 -8.31
C ARG A 431 11.21 20.95 -8.34
N ILE A 432 11.96 20.39 -9.28
CA ILE A 432 12.21 18.95 -9.34
C ILE A 432 12.93 18.48 -8.07
N MET A 433 12.46 17.38 -7.48
CA MET A 433 13.11 16.70 -6.35
C MET A 433 14.43 16.09 -6.83
N ARG A 434 15.54 16.58 -6.30
CA ARG A 434 16.88 16.15 -6.72
C ARG A 434 17.81 15.99 -5.51
N PRO A 435 17.72 14.86 -4.80
CA PRO A 435 18.64 14.58 -3.69
C PRO A 435 20.09 14.43 -4.20
N ALA A 436 21.06 14.76 -3.34
CA ALA A 436 22.47 14.60 -3.64
C ALA A 436 22.97 13.20 -3.31
N TYR A 437 23.85 12.66 -4.16
CA TYR A 437 24.59 11.42 -3.91
C TYR A 437 26.09 11.72 -3.93
N ARG A 438 26.80 11.25 -2.90
CA ARG A 438 28.26 11.34 -2.81
C ARG A 438 28.90 10.16 -3.51
N ALA A 439 29.66 10.41 -4.58
CA ALA A 439 30.45 9.37 -5.23
C ALA A 439 31.62 8.93 -4.34
N VAL A 440 31.78 7.62 -4.16
CA VAL A 440 32.83 7.01 -3.34
C VAL A 440 33.81 6.16 -4.16
N THR A 441 33.65 6.11 -5.49
CA THR A 441 34.55 5.46 -6.41
C THR A 441 35.86 6.20 -6.56
N ILE A 442 36.96 5.44 -6.63
CA ILE A 442 38.29 6.00 -6.93
C ILE A 442 38.33 6.44 -8.41
N ARG A 443 38.80 7.64 -8.65
CA ARG A 443 38.94 8.15 -10.02
C ARG A 443 40.06 7.38 -10.73
N GLY A 444 39.74 6.77 -11.87
CA GLY A 444 40.69 6.07 -12.74
C GLY A 444 40.94 6.82 -14.05
N LYS A 445 41.93 6.42 -14.79
CA LYS A 445 42.14 6.84 -16.17
C LYS A 445 41.49 5.85 -17.12
N TYR A 446 41.00 6.32 -18.24
CA TYR A 446 40.55 5.45 -19.31
C TYR A 446 41.77 4.73 -19.92
N VAL A 447 41.70 3.42 -20.04
CA VAL A 447 42.72 2.58 -20.68
C VAL A 447 42.11 2.08 -21.99
N PRO A 448 42.75 2.33 -23.15
CA PRO A 448 42.30 1.79 -24.44
C PRO A 448 42.18 0.25 -24.42
N MET A 449 41.31 -0.32 -25.25
CA MET A 449 41.01 -1.76 -25.23
C MET A 449 42.27 -2.61 -25.40
N GLU A 450 43.14 -2.19 -26.29
CA GLU A 450 44.38 -2.89 -26.66
C GLU A 450 45.44 -2.92 -25.53
N GLU A 451 45.30 -2.02 -24.56
CA GLU A 451 46.21 -1.91 -23.41
C GLU A 451 45.66 -2.62 -22.16
N ARG A 452 44.43 -3.17 -22.21
CA ARG A 452 43.80 -3.87 -21.09
C ARG A 452 44.29 -5.26 -20.95
N THR A 453 45.09 -5.52 -19.92
CA THR A 453 45.77 -6.84 -19.70
C THR A 453 45.07 -7.71 -18.63
N VAL A 454 44.12 -7.19 -17.88
CA VAL A 454 43.49 -7.90 -16.77
C VAL A 454 41.96 -7.80 -16.89
N SER A 455 41.30 -8.96 -16.89
CA SER A 455 39.83 -9.06 -16.73
C SER A 455 39.47 -9.00 -15.25
N LYS A 456 38.52 -8.13 -14.89
CA LYS A 456 37.92 -8.11 -13.55
C LYS A 456 36.85 -9.19 -13.34
N ALA A 457 36.49 -9.91 -14.40
CA ALA A 457 35.45 -10.94 -14.40
C ALA A 457 35.98 -12.34 -14.11
N LEU A 458 37.31 -12.51 -13.91
CA LEU A 458 37.96 -13.80 -13.58
C LEU A 458 38.43 -13.83 -12.14
#